data_819289ceabacc21e11684900318346d9
#
_entry.id   819289ceabacc21e11684900318346d9
#
_cell.length_a   1.000
_cell.length_b   1.000
_cell.length_c   1.000
_cell.angle_alpha   90.00
_cell.angle_beta   90.00
_cell.angle_gamma   90.00
#
_symmetry.space_group_name_H-M   'P 1'
#
loop_
_entity.id
_entity.type
_entity.pdbx_description
1 polymer ?
#
loop_
_entity_poly.entity_id
_entity_poly.type
_entity_poly.pdbx_seq_one_letter_code
_entity_poly.pdbx_strand_id
1 'polypeptide(L)'
;MRLLAAELGEHGVKVNGINPDGVVRGSGIFAGGWGAKRAAVYGVPEEELGKYYASRTLLKREVLPENVANAVFVLCSPDLSHTTGLHIPVDAGVAAAFLR
;
A
#
# COMPACT_ATOMS: atom_id res chain seq x y z
N MET A 1 6.74 14.26 -0.55
CA MET A 1 7.13 13.59 0.71
C MET A 1 8.59 13.83 1.09
N ARG A 2 9.56 13.54 0.22
CA ARG A 2 10.99 13.75 0.54
C ARG A 2 11.35 15.21 0.83
N LEU A 3 10.77 16.16 0.11
CA LEU A 3 10.98 17.57 0.40
C LEU A 3 10.48 17.94 1.80
N LEU A 4 9.33 17.41 2.18
CA LEU A 4 8.79 17.63 3.52
C LEU A 4 9.67 16.98 4.59
N ALA A 5 10.22 15.79 4.32
CA ALA A 5 11.18 15.15 5.22
C ALA A 5 12.44 16.00 5.40
N ALA A 6 12.95 16.59 4.32
CA ALA A 6 14.11 17.46 4.36
C ALA A 6 13.84 18.74 5.17
N GLU A 7 12.65 19.33 5.00
CA GLU A 7 12.26 20.55 5.69
C GLU A 7 12.05 20.33 7.19
N LEU A 8 11.41 19.22 7.56
CA LEU A 8 11.01 18.97 8.94
C LEU A 8 12.04 18.20 9.77
N GLY A 9 13.04 17.63 9.12
CA GLY A 9 14.04 16.80 9.79
C GLY A 9 14.82 17.54 10.88
N GLU A 10 15.16 18.81 10.66
CA GLU A 10 15.87 19.64 11.65
C GLU A 10 15.03 19.87 12.91
N HIS A 11 13.72 19.69 12.82
CA HIS A 11 12.80 19.83 13.95
C HIS A 11 12.51 18.48 14.62
N GLY A 12 13.23 17.40 14.24
CA GLY A 12 13.04 16.07 14.79
C GLY A 12 11.78 15.36 14.28
N VAL A 13 11.18 15.83 13.21
CA VAL A 13 9.97 15.25 12.64
C VAL A 13 10.33 14.32 11.49
N LYS A 14 9.93 13.06 11.59
CA LYS A 14 10.09 12.08 10.52
C LYS A 14 8.90 12.14 9.57
N VAL A 15 9.16 12.01 8.28
CA VAL A 15 8.12 11.95 7.25
C VAL A 15 8.43 10.74 6.37
N ASN A 16 7.55 9.76 6.42
CA ASN A 16 7.66 8.53 5.62
C ASN A 16 6.35 8.27 4.90
N GLY A 17 6.39 7.43 3.90
CA GLY A 17 5.22 7.10 3.07
C GLY A 17 4.97 5.61 2.97
N ILE A 18 3.71 5.26 2.76
CA ILE A 18 3.28 3.89 2.49
C ILE A 18 2.69 3.86 1.09
N ASN A 19 3.10 2.90 0.28
CA ASN A 19 2.56 2.68 -1.06
C ASN A 19 1.85 1.31 -1.08
N PRO A 20 0.56 1.26 -0.75
CA PRO A 20 -0.18 0.00 -0.81
C PRO A 20 -0.59 -0.34 -2.24
N ASP A 21 -0.74 -1.62 -2.53
CA ASP A 21 -1.52 -2.08 -3.70
C ASP A 21 -3.01 -1.87 -3.41
N GLY A 22 -3.84 -2.17 -4.40
CA GLY A 22 -5.28 -2.04 -4.23
C GLY A 22 -5.81 -2.86 -3.07
N VAL A 23 -6.30 -2.18 -2.04
CA VAL A 23 -6.93 -2.82 -0.87
C VAL A 23 -8.41 -3.02 -1.23
N VAL A 24 -8.74 -4.19 -1.76
CA VAL A 24 -10.08 -4.46 -2.27
C VAL A 24 -11.08 -4.62 -1.12
N ARG A 25 -10.77 -5.47 -0.16
CA ARG A 25 -11.64 -5.71 0.99
C ARG A 25 -11.38 -4.66 2.07
N GLY A 26 -12.46 -4.11 2.60
CA GLY A 26 -12.39 -3.14 3.70
C GLY A 26 -12.03 -1.73 3.26
N SER A 27 -11.87 -1.48 1.96
CA SER A 27 -11.59 -0.14 1.43
C SER A 27 -12.83 0.46 0.81
N GLY A 28 -13.11 1.72 1.13
CA GLY A 28 -14.21 2.46 0.53
C GLY A 28 -14.02 2.75 -0.96
N ILE A 29 -12.78 2.68 -1.47
CA ILE A 29 -12.48 2.92 -2.89
C ILE A 29 -13.19 1.90 -3.80
N PHE A 30 -13.25 0.65 -3.38
CA PHE A 30 -13.85 -0.42 -4.18
C PHE A 30 -15.34 -0.62 -3.89
N ALA A 31 -15.92 0.17 -2.98
CA ALA A 31 -17.36 0.24 -2.77
C ALA A 31 -18.01 1.14 -3.83
N GLY A 32 -19.33 1.17 -3.85
CA GLY A 32 -20.07 2.13 -4.70
C GLY A 32 -19.90 1.94 -6.20
N GLY A 33 -19.64 0.71 -6.68
CA GLY A 33 -19.57 0.38 -8.11
C GLY A 33 -18.18 0.45 -8.72
N TRP A 34 -17.19 1.05 -8.06
CA TRP A 34 -15.82 1.08 -8.57
C TRP A 34 -15.23 -0.32 -8.69
N GLY A 35 -15.44 -1.17 -7.67
CA GLY A 35 -14.98 -2.56 -7.71
C GLY A 35 -15.57 -3.34 -8.87
N ALA A 36 -16.87 -3.19 -9.14
CA ALA A 36 -17.53 -3.84 -10.26
C ALA A 36 -16.94 -3.38 -11.60
N LYS A 37 -16.67 -2.09 -11.75
CA LYS A 37 -16.06 -1.54 -12.98
C LYS A 37 -14.65 -2.08 -13.19
N ARG A 38 -13.86 -2.16 -12.13
CA ARG A 38 -12.49 -2.70 -12.22
C ARG A 38 -12.52 -4.19 -12.54
N ALA A 39 -13.41 -4.95 -11.91
CA ALA A 39 -13.58 -6.36 -12.21
C ALA A 39 -13.93 -6.59 -13.69
N ALA A 40 -14.83 -5.77 -14.23
CA ALA A 40 -15.18 -5.83 -15.64
C ALA A 40 -13.99 -5.57 -16.57
N VAL A 41 -13.15 -4.59 -16.23
CA VAL A 41 -11.93 -4.29 -17.00
C VAL A 41 -10.97 -5.50 -17.01
N TYR A 42 -10.84 -6.20 -15.90
CA TYR A 42 -9.97 -7.37 -15.79
C TYR A 42 -10.64 -8.67 -16.26
N GLY A 43 -11.92 -8.63 -16.60
CA GLY A 43 -12.65 -9.81 -17.05
C GLY A 43 -12.90 -10.85 -15.95
N VAL A 44 -13.06 -10.42 -14.70
CA VAL A 44 -13.32 -11.29 -13.56
C VAL A 44 -14.61 -10.89 -12.86
N PRO A 45 -15.31 -11.83 -12.16
CA PRO A 45 -16.45 -11.47 -11.31
C PRO A 45 -15.97 -10.52 -10.19
N GLU A 46 -16.87 -9.63 -9.73
CA GLU A 46 -16.53 -8.66 -8.68
C GLU A 46 -16.03 -9.35 -7.41
N GLU A 47 -16.67 -10.45 -7.02
CA GLU A 47 -16.29 -11.24 -5.83
C GLU A 47 -14.91 -11.90 -5.94
N GLU A 48 -14.35 -12.00 -7.15
CA GLU A 48 -13.02 -12.55 -7.41
C GLU A 48 -11.94 -11.46 -7.56
N LEU A 49 -12.31 -10.19 -7.41
CA LEU A 49 -11.37 -9.08 -7.62
C LEU A 49 -10.18 -9.14 -6.68
N GLY A 50 -10.41 -9.49 -5.40
CA GLY A 50 -9.32 -9.66 -4.43
C GLY A 50 -8.35 -10.75 -4.82
N LYS A 51 -8.86 -11.88 -5.29
CA LYS A 51 -8.02 -12.98 -5.78
C LYS A 51 -7.22 -12.58 -7.03
N TYR A 52 -7.83 -11.79 -7.90
CA TYR A 52 -7.14 -11.27 -9.08
C TYR A 52 -5.95 -10.39 -8.66
N TYR A 53 -6.15 -9.46 -7.72
CA TYR A 53 -5.07 -8.63 -7.22
C TYR A 53 -3.97 -9.47 -6.55
N ALA A 54 -4.34 -10.46 -5.74
CA ALA A 54 -3.36 -11.37 -5.13
C ALA A 54 -2.54 -12.11 -6.20
N SER A 55 -3.18 -12.55 -7.27
CA SER A 55 -2.51 -13.31 -8.33
C SER A 55 -1.38 -12.55 -9.02
N ARG A 56 -1.44 -11.20 -9.05
CA ARG A 56 -0.43 -10.35 -9.66
C ARG A 56 0.81 -10.18 -8.79
N THR A 57 0.73 -10.56 -7.52
CA THR A 57 1.82 -10.31 -6.56
C THR A 57 2.76 -11.50 -6.47
N LEU A 58 3.98 -11.25 -6.00
CA LEU A 58 4.97 -12.31 -5.79
C LEU A 58 4.56 -13.22 -4.64
N LEU A 59 4.00 -12.66 -3.56
CA LEU A 59 3.59 -13.45 -2.41
C LEU A 59 2.23 -14.12 -2.59
N LYS A 60 1.52 -13.83 -3.68
CA LYS A 60 0.17 -14.35 -3.95
C LYS A 60 -0.81 -14.09 -2.81
N ARG A 61 -0.75 -12.87 -2.29
CA ARG A 61 -1.59 -12.43 -1.15
C ARG A 61 -2.28 -11.12 -1.46
N GLU A 62 -3.51 -10.98 -0.98
CA GLU A 62 -4.18 -9.68 -0.97
C GLU A 62 -3.54 -8.77 0.07
N VAL A 63 -3.55 -7.49 -0.22
CA VAL A 63 -3.24 -6.45 0.76
C VAL A 63 -4.53 -6.09 1.50
N LEU A 64 -4.52 -6.22 2.81
CA LEU A 64 -5.65 -5.90 3.68
C LEU A 64 -5.36 -4.62 4.45
N PRO A 65 -6.42 -3.94 4.97
CA PRO A 65 -6.22 -2.72 5.76
C PRO A 65 -5.23 -2.90 6.92
N GLU A 66 -5.27 -4.06 7.60
CA GLU A 66 -4.35 -4.36 8.71
C GLU A 66 -2.90 -4.40 8.27
N ASN A 67 -2.61 -4.83 7.04
CA ASN A 67 -1.25 -4.87 6.52
C ASN A 67 -0.70 -3.46 6.37
N VAL A 68 -1.52 -2.54 5.88
CA VAL A 68 -1.16 -1.12 5.76
C VAL A 68 -0.96 -0.51 7.15
N ALA A 69 -1.90 -0.76 8.06
CA ALA A 69 -1.84 -0.25 9.43
C ALA A 69 -0.58 -0.73 10.16
N ASN A 70 -0.21 -2.00 10.01
CA ASN A 70 0.99 -2.55 10.62
C ASN A 70 2.26 -1.88 10.10
N ALA A 71 2.33 -1.58 8.80
CA ALA A 71 3.46 -0.88 8.23
C ALA A 71 3.58 0.54 8.80
N VAL A 72 2.47 1.25 8.94
CA VAL A 72 2.43 2.58 9.58
C VAL A 72 2.93 2.47 11.02
N PHE A 73 2.44 1.50 11.77
CA PHE A 73 2.85 1.27 13.16
C PHE A 73 4.35 1.08 13.29
N VAL A 74 4.95 0.25 12.43
CA VAL A 74 6.39 -0.01 12.45
C VAL A 74 7.17 1.28 12.12
N LEU A 75 6.75 2.05 11.12
CA LEU A 75 7.38 3.31 10.77
C LEU A 75 7.36 4.33 11.89
N CYS A 76 6.31 4.31 12.72
CA CYS A 76 6.16 5.21 13.87
C CYS A 76 6.83 4.66 15.14
N SER A 77 7.33 3.42 15.12
CA SER A 77 7.90 2.78 16.29
C SER A 77 9.31 3.30 16.60
N PRO A 78 9.79 3.14 17.86
CA PRO A 78 11.16 3.49 18.23
C PRO A 78 12.23 2.72 17.44
N ASP A 79 11.89 1.53 16.94
CA ASP A 79 12.84 0.70 16.18
C ASP A 79 13.27 1.38 14.87
N LEU A 80 12.42 2.25 14.31
CA LEU A 80 12.75 3.04 13.12
C LEU A 80 12.89 4.54 13.43
N SER A 81 13.41 4.86 14.62
CA SER A 81 13.56 6.25 15.07
C SER A 81 14.48 7.09 14.17
N HIS A 82 15.39 6.47 13.44
CA HIS A 82 16.36 7.14 12.57
C HIS A 82 16.00 7.00 11.07
N THR A 83 14.74 6.73 10.77
CA THR A 83 14.26 6.54 9.39
C THR A 83 13.33 7.68 9.00
N THR A 84 13.70 8.44 7.97
CA THR A 84 12.85 9.47 7.37
C THR A 84 13.09 9.52 5.87
N GLY A 85 12.14 10.04 5.12
CA GLY A 85 12.22 10.12 3.66
C GLY A 85 12.04 8.78 2.96
N LEU A 86 11.56 7.75 3.66
CA LEU A 86 11.40 6.39 3.13
C LEU A 86 9.97 6.13 2.67
N HIS A 87 9.83 5.52 1.50
CA HIS A 87 8.58 4.93 1.03
C HIS A 87 8.65 3.42 1.16
N ILE A 88 7.67 2.83 1.85
CA ILE A 88 7.57 1.37 1.99
C ILE A 88 6.41 0.88 1.11
N PRO A 89 6.65 -0.01 0.13
CA PRO A 89 5.56 -0.68 -0.56
C PRO A 89 4.91 -1.72 0.37
N VAL A 90 3.58 -1.74 0.37
CA VAL A 90 2.79 -2.77 1.05
C VAL A 90 1.89 -3.39 -0.02
N ASP A 91 2.48 -4.19 -0.87
CA ASP A 91 1.88 -4.64 -2.12
C ASP A 91 2.06 -6.14 -2.39
N ALA A 92 2.56 -6.88 -1.41
CA ALA A 92 2.89 -8.29 -1.55
C ALA A 92 3.84 -8.58 -2.74
N GLY A 93 4.56 -7.55 -3.20
CA GLY A 93 5.51 -7.67 -4.30
C GLY A 93 4.85 -7.56 -5.67
N VAL A 94 4.51 -6.35 -6.08
CA VAL A 94 4.10 -6.08 -7.47
C VAL A 94 5.36 -5.78 -8.28
N ALA A 95 5.87 -6.78 -8.97
CA ALA A 95 7.15 -6.68 -9.68
C ALA A 95 7.18 -5.52 -10.71
N ALA A 96 6.06 -5.24 -11.34
CA ALA A 96 5.96 -4.15 -12.32
C ALA A 96 6.16 -2.77 -11.68
N ALA A 97 5.99 -2.66 -10.36
CA ALA A 97 6.17 -1.42 -9.61
C ALA A 97 7.55 -1.30 -8.95
N PHE A 98 8.41 -2.27 -9.13
CA PHE A 98 9.76 -2.22 -8.55
C PHE A 98 10.55 -1.07 -9.19
N LEU A 99 11.24 -0.32 -8.36
CA LEU A 99 12.16 0.72 -8.84
C LEU A 99 13.36 0.07 -9.51
N ARG A 100 13.86 0.73 -10.53
CA ARG A 100 14.98 0.25 -11.32
C ARG A 100 16.15 1.22 -11.29
#